data_c326f08ed2d3773c27d1ba3598fe6389
#
_entry.id   c326f08ed2d3773c27d1ba3598fe6389
#
_cell.length_a   1.000
_cell.length_b   1.000
_cell.length_c   1.000
_cell.angle_alpha   90.00
_cell.angle_beta   90.00
_cell.angle_gamma   90.00
#
_symmetry.space_group_name_H-M   'P 1'
#
loop_
_entity.id
_entity.type
_entity.pdbx_description
1 polymer ?
#
loop_
_entity_poly.entity_id
_entity_poly.type
_entity_poly.pdbx_seq_one_letter_code
_entity_poly.pdbx_strand_id
1 'polypeptide(L)'
;MNIVVENYADYKEKEIFGRYINNDSISNLNSKYSSEICGYSVNNLPIHFFKIGSGKTKLLIWSQMHGNESTSTKALFDSISFFYKHEQAVFDDLTLLVIPILNPDGAFKYTRENYNNVDLNRDAVDLSQPESIVLKKIYD
;
A
#
# COMPACT_ATOMS: atom_id res chain seq x y z
N MET A 1 12.85 20.50 -13.23
CA MET A 1 11.55 20.49 -12.57
C MET A 1 11.74 20.94 -11.13
N ASN A 2 11.28 22.12 -10.77
CA ASN A 2 11.36 22.60 -9.38
C ASN A 2 10.06 22.18 -8.69
N ILE A 3 10.09 21.09 -7.95
CA ILE A 3 8.96 20.71 -7.09
C ILE A 3 9.01 21.65 -5.88
N VAL A 4 8.16 22.66 -5.91
CA VAL A 4 7.96 23.52 -4.74
C VAL A 4 6.88 22.85 -3.88
N VAL A 5 7.30 22.15 -2.86
CA VAL A 5 6.38 21.59 -1.84
C VAL A 5 6.01 22.77 -0.92
N GLU A 6 5.02 23.56 -1.34
CA GLU A 6 4.66 24.80 -0.62
C GLU A 6 3.93 24.53 0.70
N ASN A 7 3.07 23.50 0.77
CA ASN A 7 2.37 23.19 2.01
C ASN A 7 1.98 21.71 2.06
N TYR A 8 2.64 20.93 2.91
CA TYR A 8 2.31 19.51 3.13
C TYR A 8 0.85 19.29 3.52
N ALA A 9 0.24 20.20 4.28
CA ALA A 9 -1.16 20.10 4.70
C ALA A 9 -2.15 20.05 3.53
N ASP A 10 -1.76 20.50 2.34
CA ASP A 10 -2.62 20.56 1.16
C ASP A 10 -2.84 19.22 0.50
N TYR A 11 -1.89 18.30 0.57
CA TYR A 11 -1.97 16.96 -0.03
C TYR A 11 -1.92 15.82 0.98
N LYS A 12 -1.68 16.13 2.26
CA LYS A 12 -1.75 15.14 3.34
C LYS A 12 -3.12 14.47 3.36
N GLU A 13 -3.14 13.13 3.30
CA GLU A 13 -4.37 12.38 3.45
C GLU A 13 -4.90 12.53 4.88
N LYS A 14 -6.12 13.06 5.01
CA LYS A 14 -6.73 13.42 6.30
C LYS A 14 -7.52 12.26 6.92
N GLU A 15 -7.85 11.25 6.13
CA GLU A 15 -8.65 10.11 6.57
C GLU A 15 -7.81 9.11 7.38
N ILE A 16 -6.48 9.12 7.22
CA ILE A 16 -5.58 8.24 7.96
C ILE A 16 -4.69 9.01 8.92
N PHE A 17 -4.80 8.70 10.19
CA PHE A 17 -4.05 9.38 11.26
C PHE A 17 -3.63 8.38 12.35
N GLY A 18 -2.72 8.85 13.22
CA GLY A 18 -2.20 8.02 14.31
C GLY A 18 -1.15 7.01 13.82
N ARG A 19 -0.85 6.02 14.66
CA ARG A 19 0.17 5.01 14.38
C ARG A 19 -0.39 3.61 14.08
N TYR A 20 -1.63 3.35 14.47
CA TYR A 20 -2.28 2.06 14.29
C TYR A 20 -3.13 2.10 13.01
N ILE A 21 -2.50 1.80 11.88
CA ILE A 21 -3.15 1.75 10.56
C ILE A 21 -3.35 0.29 10.18
N ASN A 22 -4.58 -0.09 9.88
CA ASN A 22 -5.00 -1.41 9.43
C ASN A 22 -6.04 -1.27 8.29
N ASN A 23 -6.62 -2.37 7.85
CA ASN A 23 -7.62 -2.36 6.77
C ASN A 23 -8.85 -1.48 7.08
N ASP A 24 -9.30 -1.44 8.33
CA ASP A 24 -10.45 -0.61 8.73
C ASP A 24 -10.09 0.88 8.60
N SER A 25 -8.86 1.24 8.97
CA SER A 25 -8.35 2.62 8.88
C SER A 25 -8.31 3.17 7.46
N ILE A 26 -8.19 2.30 6.45
CA ILE A 26 -8.08 2.68 5.03
C ILE A 26 -9.30 2.29 4.21
N SER A 27 -10.41 1.87 4.84
CA SER A 27 -11.60 1.38 4.13
C SER A 27 -12.20 2.39 3.14
N ASN A 28 -12.27 3.66 3.52
CA ASN A 28 -12.72 4.75 2.64
C ASN A 28 -11.78 4.95 1.45
N LEU A 29 -10.47 4.87 1.68
CA LEU A 29 -9.46 5.01 0.62
C LEU A 29 -9.51 3.81 -0.34
N ASN A 30 -9.72 2.59 0.18
CA ASN A 30 -9.97 1.42 -0.66
C ASN A 30 -11.19 1.62 -1.57
N SER A 31 -12.26 2.19 -1.05
CA SER A 31 -13.46 2.54 -1.84
C SER A 31 -13.17 3.65 -2.84
N LYS A 32 -12.48 4.72 -2.43
CA LYS A 32 -12.11 5.87 -3.28
C LYS A 32 -11.28 5.44 -4.49
N TYR A 33 -10.35 4.53 -4.33
CA TYR A 33 -9.49 4.03 -5.40
C TYR A 33 -10.01 2.74 -6.07
N SER A 34 -11.26 2.34 -5.79
CA SER A 34 -11.90 1.14 -6.35
C SER A 34 -11.02 -0.11 -6.19
N SER A 35 -10.51 -0.31 -4.97
CA SER A 35 -9.62 -1.45 -4.72
C SER A 35 -10.35 -2.79 -4.85
N GLU A 36 -9.61 -3.78 -5.32
CA GLU A 36 -10.02 -5.18 -5.36
C GLU A 36 -9.24 -6.01 -4.33
N ILE A 37 -9.76 -7.17 -3.97
CA ILE A 37 -9.03 -8.12 -3.12
C ILE A 37 -8.18 -8.99 -4.02
N CYS A 38 -6.84 -8.88 -3.88
CA CYS A 38 -5.88 -9.67 -4.66
C CYS A 38 -5.44 -10.98 -3.97
N GLY A 39 -5.80 -11.15 -2.70
CA GLY A 39 -5.54 -12.34 -1.90
C GLY A 39 -5.89 -12.15 -0.44
N TYR A 40 -5.46 -13.09 0.38
CA TYR A 40 -5.73 -13.10 1.82
C TYR A 40 -4.46 -13.45 2.59
N SER A 41 -4.34 -12.91 3.79
CA SER A 41 -3.28 -13.21 4.74
C SER A 41 -3.46 -14.60 5.39
N VAL A 42 -2.51 -15.01 6.23
CA VAL A 42 -2.59 -16.26 7.01
C VAL A 42 -3.89 -16.36 7.79
N ASN A 43 -4.33 -15.29 8.45
CA ASN A 43 -5.56 -15.26 9.24
C ASN A 43 -6.79 -14.81 8.42
N ASN A 44 -6.73 -14.99 7.10
CA ASN A 44 -7.83 -14.72 6.17
C ASN A 44 -8.30 -13.26 6.15
N LEU A 45 -7.42 -12.30 6.47
CA LEU A 45 -7.70 -10.88 6.26
C LEU A 45 -7.42 -10.49 4.79
N PRO A 46 -8.26 -9.64 4.16
CA PRO A 46 -8.09 -9.29 2.76
C PRO A 46 -6.83 -8.45 2.52
N ILE A 47 -6.12 -8.75 1.44
CA ILE A 47 -5.05 -7.93 0.90
C ILE A 47 -5.63 -7.14 -0.27
N HIS A 48 -5.66 -5.82 -0.13
CA HIS A 48 -6.23 -4.91 -1.11
C HIS A 48 -5.21 -4.48 -2.15
N PHE A 49 -5.67 -4.30 -3.37
CA PHE A 49 -4.89 -3.87 -4.51
C PHE A 49 -5.70 -2.88 -5.35
N PHE A 50 -5.04 -1.85 -5.88
CA PHE A 50 -5.66 -0.95 -6.85
C PHE A 50 -4.65 -0.42 -7.87
N LYS A 51 -5.16 0.13 -8.98
CA LYS A 51 -4.36 0.71 -10.05
C LYS A 51 -4.66 2.18 -10.22
N ILE A 52 -3.62 2.97 -10.49
CA ILE A 52 -3.76 4.40 -10.83
C ILE A 52 -2.95 4.66 -12.10
N GLY A 53 -3.58 5.34 -13.05
CA GLY A 53 -2.94 5.66 -14.32
C GLY A 53 -3.15 4.61 -15.41
N SER A 54 -2.72 4.95 -16.63
CA SER A 54 -2.87 4.13 -17.83
C SER A 54 -1.60 4.04 -18.66
N GLY A 55 -0.48 4.55 -18.13
CA GLY A 55 0.81 4.58 -18.80
C GLY A 55 1.41 3.20 -19.02
N LYS A 56 2.34 3.12 -19.97
CA LYS A 56 3.03 1.87 -20.31
C LYS A 56 4.01 1.41 -19.23
N THR A 57 4.62 2.36 -18.52
CA THR A 57 5.54 2.06 -17.42
C THR A 57 4.75 1.66 -16.18
N LYS A 58 4.98 0.45 -15.68
CA LYS A 58 4.31 -0.05 -14.47
C LYS A 58 5.26 0.05 -13.28
N LEU A 59 4.77 0.58 -12.19
CA LEU A 59 5.49 0.68 -10.91
C LEU A 59 4.67 0.00 -9.82
N LEU A 60 5.18 -1.12 -9.30
CA LEU A 60 4.59 -1.81 -8.15
C LEU A 60 5.08 -1.16 -6.86
N ILE A 61 4.14 -0.74 -6.03
CA ILE A 61 4.39 -0.15 -4.72
C ILE A 61 3.58 -0.90 -3.68
N TRP A 62 4.22 -1.26 -2.60
CA TRP A 62 3.54 -1.81 -1.42
C TRP A 62 4.01 -1.13 -0.15
N SER A 63 3.17 -1.17 0.89
CA SER A 63 3.56 -0.71 2.22
C SER A 63 3.13 -1.70 3.30
N GLN A 64 3.51 -1.44 4.53
CA GLN A 64 3.25 -2.31 5.68
C GLN A 64 3.51 -3.81 5.42
N MET A 65 4.65 -4.15 4.80
CA MET A 65 5.19 -5.52 4.82
C MET A 65 5.48 -5.93 6.28
N HIS A 66 5.96 -4.99 7.09
CA HIS A 66 5.96 -5.10 8.54
C HIS A 66 4.75 -4.35 9.07
N GLY A 67 3.86 -5.05 9.78
CA GLY A 67 2.55 -4.50 10.13
C GLY A 67 2.61 -3.26 11.05
N ASN A 68 3.66 -3.11 11.85
CA ASN A 68 3.87 -1.97 12.74
C ASN A 68 4.53 -0.74 12.07
N GLU A 69 4.83 -0.79 10.75
CA GLU A 69 5.49 0.30 10.01
C GLU A 69 4.47 1.15 9.21
N SER A 70 3.47 1.67 9.89
CA SER A 70 2.34 2.40 9.28
C SER A 70 2.69 3.75 8.63
N THR A 71 3.86 4.30 8.91
CA THR A 71 4.33 5.56 8.29
C THR A 71 4.45 5.42 6.78
N SER A 72 4.86 4.25 6.28
CA SER A 72 4.94 3.96 4.85
C SER A 72 3.58 4.03 4.15
N THR A 73 2.52 3.52 4.79
CA THR A 73 1.14 3.58 4.27
C THR A 73 0.64 5.02 4.19
N LYS A 74 0.89 5.83 5.22
CA LYS A 74 0.55 7.27 5.19
C LYS A 74 1.30 8.00 4.09
N ALA A 75 2.61 7.80 3.98
CA ALA A 75 3.42 8.41 2.94
C ALA A 75 2.99 8.00 1.52
N LEU A 76 2.55 6.75 1.34
CA LEU A 76 2.02 6.26 0.07
C LEU A 76 0.77 7.05 -0.35
N PHE A 77 -0.22 7.20 0.52
CA PHE A 77 -1.45 7.94 0.20
C PHE A 77 -1.20 9.44 0.07
N ASP A 78 -0.31 10.03 0.88
CA ASP A 78 0.11 11.43 0.73
C ASP A 78 0.76 11.67 -0.63
N SER A 79 1.62 10.76 -1.09
CA SER A 79 2.27 10.83 -2.40
C SER A 79 1.26 10.74 -3.54
N ILE A 80 0.30 9.82 -3.45
CA ILE A 80 -0.78 9.69 -4.43
C ILE A 80 -1.61 10.98 -4.49
N SER A 81 -1.99 11.53 -3.33
CA SER A 81 -2.72 12.80 -3.24
C SER A 81 -1.92 13.97 -3.84
N PHE A 82 -0.60 14.01 -3.61
CA PHE A 82 0.29 15.00 -4.20
C PHE A 82 0.27 14.92 -5.74
N PHE A 83 0.46 13.74 -6.32
CA PHE A 83 0.47 13.56 -7.77
C PHE A 83 -0.88 13.94 -8.39
N TYR A 84 -1.99 13.54 -7.80
CA TYR A 84 -3.31 13.94 -8.30
C TYR A 84 -3.52 15.45 -8.30
N LYS A 85 -2.96 16.15 -7.33
CA LYS A 85 -3.17 17.59 -7.17
C LYS A 85 -2.23 18.42 -8.03
N HIS A 86 -0.98 17.99 -8.19
CA HIS A 86 0.09 18.83 -8.75
C HIS A 86 0.67 18.31 -10.06
N GLU A 87 0.63 16.99 -10.30
CA GLU A 87 1.33 16.34 -11.41
C GLU A 87 0.49 15.21 -12.03
N GLN A 88 -0.80 15.44 -12.20
CA GLN A 88 -1.73 14.40 -12.69
C GLN A 88 -1.30 13.79 -14.03
N ALA A 89 -0.65 14.57 -14.90
CA ALA A 89 -0.15 14.09 -16.20
C ALA A 89 0.87 12.94 -16.07
N VAL A 90 1.50 12.73 -14.91
CA VAL A 90 2.40 11.59 -14.71
C VAL A 90 1.69 10.25 -14.89
N PHE A 91 0.38 10.20 -14.66
CA PHE A 91 -0.42 9.00 -14.80
C PHE A 91 -0.78 8.63 -16.26
N ASP A 92 -0.46 9.49 -17.23
CA ASP A 92 -0.55 9.19 -18.65
C ASP A 92 0.62 8.29 -19.09
N ASP A 93 1.78 8.46 -18.46
CA ASP A 93 3.02 7.71 -18.75
C ASP A 93 3.22 6.52 -17.78
N LEU A 94 2.65 6.61 -16.57
CA LEU A 94 2.87 5.68 -15.48
C LEU A 94 1.57 5.00 -15.04
N THR A 95 1.66 3.71 -14.78
CA THR A 95 0.63 2.95 -14.06
C THR A 95 1.18 2.51 -12.71
N LEU A 96 0.61 3.02 -11.62
CA LEU A 96 0.90 2.53 -10.27
C LEU A 96 0.06 1.27 -9.99
N LEU A 97 0.73 0.21 -9.53
CA LEU A 97 0.15 -1.01 -8.99
C LEU A 97 0.36 -0.97 -7.48
N VAL A 98 -0.69 -0.85 -6.70
CA VAL A 98 -0.58 -0.47 -5.28
C VAL A 98 -1.19 -1.52 -4.37
N ILE A 99 -0.39 -1.98 -3.39
CA ILE A 99 -0.84 -2.77 -2.23
C ILE A 99 -0.63 -1.92 -0.98
N PRO A 100 -1.68 -1.30 -0.42
CA PRO A 100 -1.50 -0.35 0.70
C PRO A 100 -1.07 -1.02 2.00
N ILE A 101 -1.51 -2.25 2.27
CA ILE A 101 -1.12 -3.05 3.44
C ILE A 101 -0.87 -4.48 2.98
N LEU A 102 0.41 -4.87 2.89
CA LEU A 102 0.79 -6.23 2.48
C LEU A 102 0.57 -7.25 3.59
N ASN A 103 0.79 -6.85 4.84
CA ASN A 103 0.65 -7.69 6.04
C ASN A 103 -0.51 -7.20 6.93
N PRO A 104 -1.76 -7.51 6.58
CA PRO A 104 -2.90 -7.05 7.37
C PRO A 104 -2.99 -7.69 8.75
N ASP A 105 -2.47 -8.90 8.95
CA ASP A 105 -2.40 -9.55 10.27
C ASP A 105 -1.46 -8.81 11.20
N GLY A 106 -0.25 -8.52 10.74
CA GLY A 106 0.73 -7.74 11.49
C GLY A 106 0.25 -6.31 11.74
N ALA A 107 -0.43 -5.69 10.75
CA ALA A 107 -1.02 -4.37 10.91
C ALA A 107 -2.09 -4.35 12.01
N PHE A 108 -2.96 -5.35 12.05
CA PHE A 108 -4.02 -5.48 13.06
C PHE A 108 -3.44 -5.69 14.47
N LYS A 109 -2.41 -6.55 14.61
CA LYS A 109 -1.74 -6.82 15.90
C LYS A 109 -0.68 -5.80 16.28
N TYR A 110 -0.32 -4.92 15.35
CA TYR A 110 0.80 -3.98 15.46
C TYR A 110 2.14 -4.70 15.70
N THR A 111 2.38 -5.77 14.96
CA THR A 111 3.61 -6.57 14.98
C THR A 111 4.39 -6.41 13.68
N ARG A 112 5.69 -6.73 13.73
CA ARG A 112 6.55 -6.77 12.54
C ARG A 112 6.17 -7.95 11.64
N GLU A 113 6.07 -9.12 12.24
CA GLU A 113 5.82 -10.40 11.57
C GLU A 113 4.35 -10.56 11.16
N ASN A 114 4.08 -11.52 10.29
CA ASN A 114 2.72 -11.95 9.96
C ASN A 114 2.12 -12.85 11.06
N TYR A 115 0.95 -13.44 10.81
CA TYR A 115 0.27 -14.29 11.81
C TYR A 115 1.06 -15.55 12.20
N ASN A 116 1.89 -16.06 11.29
CA ASN A 116 2.79 -17.21 11.53
C ASN A 116 4.09 -16.82 12.23
N ASN A 117 4.25 -15.58 12.67
CA ASN A 117 5.50 -15.02 13.22
C ASN A 117 6.68 -15.08 12.23
N VAL A 118 6.40 -14.91 10.94
CA VAL A 118 7.40 -14.84 9.88
C VAL A 118 7.61 -13.39 9.46
N ASP A 119 8.87 -12.96 9.39
CA ASP A 119 9.27 -11.71 8.75
C ASP A 119 9.16 -11.87 7.23
N LEU A 120 8.16 -11.23 6.61
CA LEU A 120 7.91 -11.34 5.17
C LEU A 120 9.09 -10.86 4.32
N ASN A 121 9.93 -9.96 4.85
CA ASN A 121 11.16 -9.53 4.18
C ASN A 121 12.26 -10.63 4.16
N ARG A 122 12.04 -11.77 4.81
CA ARG A 122 12.90 -12.96 4.74
C ARG A 122 12.28 -14.07 3.88
N ASP A 123 11.00 -13.94 3.54
CA ASP A 123 10.23 -14.95 2.79
C ASP A 123 10.24 -14.74 1.26
N ALA A 124 10.98 -13.75 0.76
CA ALA A 124 10.99 -13.38 -0.66
C ALA A 124 11.51 -14.46 -1.62
N VAL A 125 12.33 -15.40 -1.11
CA VAL A 125 12.89 -16.51 -1.89
C VAL A 125 12.01 -17.76 -1.76
N ASP A 126 11.64 -18.09 -0.53
CA ASP A 126 10.94 -19.35 -0.23
C ASP A 126 9.44 -19.26 -0.57
N LEU A 127 8.86 -18.05 -0.55
CA LEU A 127 7.45 -17.79 -0.82
C LEU A 127 6.52 -18.71 -0.03
N SER A 128 6.86 -18.93 1.24
CA SER A 128 6.14 -19.85 2.13
C SER A 128 4.88 -19.23 2.73
N GLN A 129 4.77 -17.89 2.67
CA GLN A 129 3.65 -17.14 3.26
C GLN A 129 2.69 -16.65 2.18
N PRO A 130 1.37 -16.65 2.44
CA PRO A 130 0.37 -16.23 1.47
C PRO A 130 0.56 -14.77 1.02
N GLU A 131 1.01 -13.88 1.90
CA GLU A 131 1.29 -12.48 1.58
C GLU A 131 2.43 -12.34 0.55
N SER A 132 3.49 -13.11 0.71
CA SER A 132 4.63 -13.15 -0.23
C SER A 132 4.21 -13.73 -1.59
N ILE A 133 3.38 -14.77 -1.59
CA ILE A 133 2.80 -15.35 -2.82
C ILE A 133 1.93 -14.34 -3.56
N VAL A 134 1.11 -13.57 -2.83
CA VAL A 134 0.27 -12.51 -3.42
C VAL A 134 1.13 -11.42 -4.07
N LEU A 135 2.15 -10.95 -3.38
CA LEU A 135 3.07 -9.94 -3.91
C LEU A 135 3.76 -10.44 -5.19
N LYS A 136 4.28 -11.67 -5.17
CA LYS A 136 4.93 -12.30 -6.33
C LYS A 136 4.00 -12.41 -7.53
N LYS A 137 2.75 -12.82 -7.31
CA LYS A 137 1.73 -12.96 -8.37
C LYS A 137 1.38 -11.65 -9.07
N ILE A 138 1.47 -10.50 -8.35
CA ILE A 138 1.22 -9.19 -8.95
C ILE A 138 2.46 -8.68 -9.70
N TYR A 139 3.65 -9.07 -9.24
CA TYR A 139 4.92 -8.73 -9.89
C TYR A 139 5.10 -9.42 -11.24
N ASP A 140 4.71 -10.70 -11.36
CA ASP A 140 4.82 -11.48 -12.60
C ASP A 140 3.78 -11.04 -13.65
#